data_2dc5061f1b02a4c1aedf915d5e926d88
#
_entry.id   2dc5061f1b02a4c1aedf915d5e926d88
#
_cell.length_a   1.000
_cell.length_b   1.000
_cell.length_c   1.000
_cell.angle_alpha   90.00
_cell.angle_beta   90.00
_cell.angle_gamma   90.00
#
_symmetry.space_group_name_H-M   'P 1'
#
loop_
_entity.id
_entity.type
_entity.pdbx_description
1 polymer ?
#
loop_
_entity_poly.entity_id
_entity_poly.type
_entity_poly.pdbx_seq_one_letter_code
_entity_poly.pdbx_strand_id
1 'polypeptide(L)'
;MERLAIDELLKWKNKQYRKPLIIEGARQVGKTWLVKEFARQNYKQLAYVNFEEMKILQNLFEQDFNIPRILTAIGAATNVTCTEGETLIFLDEIQAAPHAVTSLKYFAENAPGYHVIAAGSLLDIELHQGESFPVGKVEFLSLCPMNFIEFVMAMGEKNLAQLIQTKDWNMVTMFAPKFQELLKYYYYVGGMPEAVLSFCQNRDWKEVRTIQKDILNSYQRDMSKHAPSEIIPRITDLWKSLPAQLSKENRKFIYGVVREGARAREYELALQWLLDAGLIYKVYNVKAPRLPLASYEDRAAFKIFVLDVGLLGAMSNLKAATIVAGNSIFTEFKGALTEQYVLQQLILRYEPYYYAKTNSTQEIDFLLQDEEDEIVPLEVKAETNVKAKSLRQFVADNQPKKAYRISMNNYLQEDWVTNVPLYAVNGLDF
;
A
#
# COMPACT_ATOMS: atom_id res chain seq x y z
N MET A 1 -17.14 -5.39 1.50
CA MET A 1 -15.91 -6.18 1.81
C MET A 1 -15.35 -5.64 3.12
N GLU A 2 -14.79 -6.51 3.97
CA GLU A 2 -14.17 -6.04 5.21
C GLU A 2 -12.80 -5.45 4.94
N ARG A 3 -12.43 -4.38 5.65
CA ARG A 3 -11.12 -3.75 5.59
C ARG A 3 -10.56 -3.65 7.01
N LEU A 4 -9.34 -4.11 7.22
CA LEU A 4 -8.67 -4.04 8.53
C LEU A 4 -8.46 -2.58 9.00
N ALA A 5 -8.38 -1.65 8.06
CA ALA A 5 -8.29 -0.22 8.35
C ALA A 5 -9.50 0.34 9.16
N ILE A 6 -10.62 -0.38 9.23
CA ILE A 6 -11.76 -0.02 10.12
C ILE A 6 -11.33 0.02 11.58
N ASP A 7 -10.45 -0.89 12.01
CA ASP A 7 -9.96 -0.93 13.40
C ASP A 7 -9.11 0.31 13.72
N GLU A 8 -8.33 0.80 12.76
CA GLU A 8 -7.57 2.05 12.93
C GLU A 8 -8.50 3.27 13.00
N LEU A 9 -9.57 3.29 12.21
CA LEU A 9 -10.60 4.32 12.31
C LEU A 9 -11.34 4.28 13.65
N LEU A 10 -11.57 3.10 14.22
CA LEU A 10 -12.14 2.94 15.55
C LEU A 10 -11.18 3.46 16.64
N LYS A 11 -9.90 3.13 16.55
CA LYS A 11 -8.88 3.67 17.44
C LYS A 11 -8.86 5.20 17.37
N TRP A 12 -8.84 5.78 16.15
CA TRP A 12 -8.89 7.22 15.94
C TRP A 12 -10.16 7.84 16.54
N LYS A 13 -11.34 7.26 16.29
CA LYS A 13 -12.61 7.76 16.84
C LYS A 13 -12.59 7.89 18.36
N ASN A 14 -11.97 6.93 19.04
CA ASN A 14 -11.97 6.83 20.50
C ASN A 14 -10.82 7.58 21.19
N LYS A 15 -9.94 8.28 20.44
CA LYS A 15 -8.87 9.07 21.02
C LYS A 15 -9.41 10.26 21.81
N GLN A 16 -8.85 10.50 23.00
CA GLN A 16 -9.20 11.63 23.85
C GLN A 16 -8.84 12.99 23.19
N TYR A 17 -7.65 13.05 22.55
CA TYR A 17 -7.15 14.24 21.85
C TYR A 17 -7.11 13.98 20.35
N ARG A 18 -8.28 13.62 19.78
CA ARG A 18 -8.43 13.34 18.36
C ARG A 18 -8.24 14.58 17.52
N LYS A 19 -7.48 14.47 16.44
CA LYS A 19 -7.36 15.49 15.39
C LYS A 19 -8.15 15.07 14.17
N PRO A 20 -8.52 15.98 13.25
CA PRO A 20 -9.02 15.59 11.95
C PRO A 20 -8.08 14.58 11.29
N LEU A 21 -8.67 13.59 10.62
CA LEU A 21 -7.93 12.51 9.97
C LEU A 21 -7.88 12.74 8.47
N ILE A 22 -6.70 12.63 7.88
CA ILE A 22 -6.51 12.58 6.44
C ILE A 22 -6.25 11.14 6.03
N ILE A 23 -7.09 10.60 5.13
CA ILE A 23 -6.88 9.30 4.51
C ILE A 23 -6.21 9.51 3.16
N GLU A 24 -4.98 9.07 3.06
CA GLU A 24 -4.17 9.12 1.86
C GLU A 24 -4.02 7.75 1.20
N GLY A 25 -3.57 7.71 -0.04
CA GLY A 25 -3.34 6.49 -0.80
C GLY A 25 -3.76 6.66 -2.26
N ALA A 26 -3.31 5.76 -3.11
CA ALA A 26 -3.58 5.79 -4.54
C ALA A 26 -5.08 5.85 -4.87
N ARG A 27 -5.41 6.26 -6.09
CA ARG A 27 -6.81 6.18 -6.57
C ARG A 27 -7.28 4.72 -6.59
N GLN A 28 -8.59 4.54 -6.36
CA GLN A 28 -9.29 3.24 -6.44
C GLN A 28 -8.90 2.19 -5.39
N VAL A 29 -8.14 2.57 -4.34
CA VAL A 29 -7.87 1.67 -3.19
C VAL A 29 -9.04 1.59 -2.18
N GLY A 30 -10.12 2.37 -2.42
CA GLY A 30 -11.37 2.26 -1.65
C GLY A 30 -11.51 3.25 -0.50
N LYS A 31 -10.84 4.41 -0.51
CA LYS A 31 -10.93 5.45 0.53
C LYS A 31 -12.36 5.87 0.84
N THR A 32 -13.09 6.29 -0.18
CA THR A 32 -14.49 6.75 -0.06
C THR A 32 -15.40 5.64 0.51
N TRP A 33 -15.25 4.41 0.02
CA TRP A 33 -16.01 3.28 0.52
C TRP A 33 -15.72 3.01 1.99
N LEU A 34 -14.44 3.01 2.39
CA LEU A 34 -14.00 2.77 3.77
C LEU A 34 -14.66 3.76 4.74
N VAL A 35 -14.62 5.07 4.42
CA VAL A 35 -15.17 6.11 5.30
C VAL A 35 -16.69 6.01 5.37
N LYS A 36 -17.37 5.77 4.23
CA LYS A 36 -18.84 5.60 4.20
C LYS A 36 -19.28 4.38 5.02
N GLU A 37 -18.57 3.26 4.89
CA GLU A 37 -18.87 2.04 5.66
C GLU A 37 -18.58 2.24 7.16
N PHE A 38 -17.49 2.89 7.51
CA PHE A 38 -17.17 3.26 8.89
C PHE A 38 -18.24 4.18 9.49
N ALA A 39 -18.70 5.19 8.73
CA ALA A 39 -19.76 6.09 9.15
C ALA A 39 -21.06 5.34 9.41
N ARG A 40 -21.47 4.46 8.48
CA ARG A 40 -22.68 3.64 8.58
C ARG A 40 -22.72 2.80 9.86
N GLN A 41 -21.57 2.28 10.29
CA GLN A 41 -21.48 1.42 11.46
C GLN A 41 -21.35 2.19 12.78
N ASN A 42 -20.83 3.42 12.75
CA ASN A 42 -20.31 4.07 13.96
C ASN A 42 -20.92 5.45 14.25
N TYR A 43 -21.72 6.02 13.35
CA TYR A 43 -22.32 7.34 13.51
C TYR A 43 -23.83 7.31 13.22
N LYS A 44 -24.56 8.26 13.78
CA LYS A 44 -25.98 8.45 13.47
C LYS A 44 -26.18 9.05 12.08
N GLN A 45 -25.25 9.93 11.67
CA GLN A 45 -25.35 10.66 10.42
C GLN A 45 -23.96 10.81 9.78
N LEU A 46 -23.94 10.94 8.45
CA LEU A 46 -22.78 11.23 7.63
C LEU A 46 -23.03 12.50 6.82
N ALA A 47 -22.30 13.57 7.10
CA ALA A 47 -22.23 14.75 6.25
C ALA A 47 -21.13 14.53 5.19
N TYR A 48 -21.51 13.98 4.03
CA TYR A 48 -20.58 13.65 2.95
C TYR A 48 -20.51 14.77 1.93
N VAL A 49 -19.33 15.34 1.78
CA VAL A 49 -19.00 16.40 0.81
C VAL A 49 -17.95 15.86 -0.15
N ASN A 50 -18.30 15.77 -1.44
CA ASN A 50 -17.34 15.54 -2.51
C ASN A 50 -17.11 16.86 -3.26
N PHE A 51 -15.90 17.43 -3.16
CA PHE A 51 -15.59 18.74 -3.73
C PHE A 51 -15.49 18.73 -5.26
N GLU A 52 -15.28 17.60 -5.91
CA GLU A 52 -15.35 17.52 -7.38
C GLU A 52 -16.80 17.60 -7.87
N GLU A 53 -17.75 17.06 -7.12
CA GLU A 53 -19.18 17.05 -7.46
C GLU A 53 -19.92 18.32 -6.96
N MET A 54 -19.64 18.72 -5.71
CA MET A 54 -20.32 19.83 -5.04
C MET A 54 -19.58 21.15 -5.23
N LYS A 55 -19.53 21.63 -6.48
CA LYS A 55 -18.80 22.87 -6.87
C LYS A 55 -19.17 24.10 -6.05
N ILE A 56 -20.41 24.18 -5.57
CA ILE A 56 -20.89 25.29 -4.72
C ILE A 56 -20.09 25.42 -3.43
N LEU A 57 -19.51 24.32 -2.93
CA LEU A 57 -18.71 24.29 -1.71
C LEU A 57 -17.21 24.48 -1.95
N GLN A 58 -16.74 24.49 -3.20
CA GLN A 58 -15.30 24.64 -3.49
C GLN A 58 -14.72 25.91 -2.90
N ASN A 59 -15.45 27.02 -2.96
CA ASN A 59 -15.01 28.34 -2.46
C ASN A 59 -15.39 28.58 -0.98
N LEU A 60 -15.88 27.55 -0.28
CA LEU A 60 -16.34 27.67 1.11
C LEU A 60 -15.26 28.19 2.07
N PHE A 61 -13.99 27.85 1.81
CA PHE A 61 -12.85 28.13 2.67
C PHE A 61 -12.04 29.36 2.24
N GLU A 62 -12.42 30.03 1.15
CA GLU A 62 -11.71 31.22 0.62
C GLU A 62 -11.99 32.48 1.46
N GLN A 63 -13.17 32.58 2.08
CA GLN A 63 -13.57 33.77 2.81
C GLN A 63 -12.96 33.83 4.21
N ASP A 64 -13.11 32.77 4.97
CA ASP A 64 -12.62 32.62 6.35
C ASP A 64 -12.70 31.14 6.79
N PHE A 65 -12.19 30.87 7.99
CA PHE A 65 -12.27 29.58 8.65
C PHE A 65 -13.24 29.57 9.84
N ASN A 66 -14.36 30.31 9.73
CA ASN A 66 -15.41 30.34 10.74
C ASN A 66 -16.16 28.99 10.75
N ILE A 67 -15.90 28.17 11.77
CA ILE A 67 -16.44 26.79 11.86
C ILE A 67 -17.98 26.77 11.87
N PRO A 68 -18.71 27.61 12.65
CA PRO A 68 -20.16 27.65 12.58
C PRO A 68 -20.71 27.90 11.18
N ARG A 69 -20.12 28.82 10.42
CA ARG A 69 -20.50 29.10 9.03
C ARG A 69 -20.23 27.89 8.12
N ILE A 70 -19.06 27.27 8.27
CA ILE A 70 -18.67 26.09 7.49
C ILE A 70 -19.64 24.93 7.76
N LEU A 71 -19.95 24.66 9.02
CA LEU A 71 -20.89 23.59 9.40
C LEU A 71 -22.32 23.86 8.88
N THR A 72 -22.77 25.13 8.91
CA THR A 72 -24.06 25.52 8.34
C THR A 72 -24.12 25.27 6.84
N ALA A 73 -23.04 25.62 6.09
CA ALA A 73 -22.96 25.39 4.65
C ALA A 73 -22.91 23.90 4.31
N ILE A 74 -22.11 23.11 5.03
CA ILE A 74 -22.04 21.65 4.87
C ILE A 74 -23.42 21.04 5.17
N GLY A 75 -24.07 21.44 6.28
CA GLY A 75 -25.37 20.94 6.65
C GLY A 75 -26.45 21.23 5.61
N ALA A 76 -26.46 22.44 5.06
CA ALA A 76 -27.39 22.84 4.00
C ALA A 76 -27.15 22.03 2.70
N ALA A 77 -25.90 21.82 2.32
CA ALA A 77 -25.55 21.11 1.10
C ALA A 77 -25.82 19.58 1.20
N THR A 78 -25.65 19.00 2.38
CA THR A 78 -25.80 17.55 2.62
C THR A 78 -27.16 17.16 3.19
N ASN A 79 -27.99 18.14 3.55
CA ASN A 79 -29.26 17.96 4.30
C ASN A 79 -29.05 17.18 5.62
N VAL A 80 -27.95 17.44 6.33
CA VAL A 80 -27.57 16.79 7.58
C VAL A 80 -27.27 17.85 8.64
N THR A 81 -27.82 17.71 9.84
CA THR A 81 -27.42 18.55 10.97
C THR A 81 -26.12 18.03 11.55
N CYS A 82 -25.04 18.82 11.43
CA CYS A 82 -23.74 18.45 11.99
C CYS A 82 -23.79 18.56 13.53
N THR A 83 -23.80 17.42 14.22
CA THR A 83 -23.81 17.32 15.68
C THR A 83 -22.51 16.70 16.18
N GLU A 84 -21.90 17.31 17.21
CA GLU A 84 -20.65 16.81 17.83
C GLU A 84 -20.81 15.35 18.29
N GLY A 85 -19.83 14.52 17.94
CA GLY A 85 -19.76 13.10 18.31
C GLY A 85 -20.78 12.18 17.62
N GLU A 86 -21.86 12.72 17.02
CA GLU A 86 -22.94 11.96 16.39
C GLU A 86 -22.84 11.94 14.85
N THR A 87 -22.32 13.02 14.26
CA THR A 87 -22.17 13.18 12.82
C THR A 87 -20.71 13.04 12.44
N LEU A 88 -20.42 12.16 11.47
CA LEU A 88 -19.11 12.18 10.78
C LEU A 88 -19.16 13.19 9.63
N ILE A 89 -18.24 14.13 9.61
CA ILE A 89 -18.02 15.03 8.48
C ILE A 89 -16.95 14.40 7.58
N PHE A 90 -17.32 14.10 6.34
CA PHE A 90 -16.39 13.52 5.38
C PHE A 90 -16.18 14.45 4.19
N LEU A 91 -14.95 14.97 4.09
CA LEU A 91 -14.47 15.88 3.05
C LEU A 91 -13.68 15.07 2.01
N ASP A 92 -14.37 14.62 0.96
CA ASP A 92 -13.78 13.79 -0.10
C ASP A 92 -13.26 14.66 -1.26
N GLU A 93 -12.17 14.22 -1.91
CA GLU A 93 -11.43 14.97 -2.93
C GLU A 93 -11.08 16.41 -2.45
N ILE A 94 -10.54 16.46 -1.22
CA ILE A 94 -10.33 17.74 -0.48
C ILE A 94 -9.42 18.71 -1.26
N GLN A 95 -8.51 18.21 -2.11
CA GLN A 95 -7.63 19.02 -2.94
C GLN A 95 -8.40 19.83 -4.00
N ALA A 96 -9.64 19.46 -4.33
CA ALA A 96 -10.45 20.21 -5.28
C ALA A 96 -11.05 21.52 -4.69
N ALA A 97 -10.89 21.75 -3.37
CA ALA A 97 -11.35 22.97 -2.71
C ALA A 97 -10.17 23.76 -2.14
N PRO A 98 -9.88 24.98 -2.64
CA PRO A 98 -8.82 25.84 -2.11
C PRO A 98 -8.95 26.03 -0.60
N HIS A 99 -7.84 25.96 0.10
CA HIS A 99 -7.73 26.14 1.57
C HIS A 99 -8.52 25.13 2.44
N ALA A 100 -9.18 24.13 1.84
CA ALA A 100 -9.92 23.12 2.60
C ALA A 100 -9.01 22.31 3.54
N VAL A 101 -7.80 21.95 3.09
CA VAL A 101 -6.80 21.29 3.94
C VAL A 101 -6.39 22.18 5.12
N THR A 102 -6.18 23.48 4.88
CA THR A 102 -5.86 24.44 5.94
C THR A 102 -6.98 24.55 6.98
N SER A 103 -8.27 24.39 6.57
CA SER A 103 -9.41 24.44 7.48
C SER A 103 -9.37 23.37 8.57
N LEU A 104 -8.73 22.23 8.32
CA LEU A 104 -8.61 21.12 9.29
C LEU A 104 -7.91 21.56 10.58
N LYS A 105 -6.96 22.52 10.49
CA LYS A 105 -6.34 23.14 11.67
C LYS A 105 -7.39 23.78 12.59
N TYR A 106 -8.32 24.51 12.00
CA TYR A 106 -9.35 25.25 12.77
C TYR A 106 -10.40 24.30 13.36
N PHE A 107 -10.71 23.19 12.70
CA PHE A 107 -11.48 22.11 13.32
C PHE A 107 -10.78 21.52 14.53
N ALA A 108 -9.47 21.25 14.43
CA ALA A 108 -8.69 20.71 15.55
C ALA A 108 -8.62 21.67 16.75
N GLU A 109 -8.50 22.99 16.51
CA GLU A 109 -8.28 24.01 17.55
C GLU A 109 -9.59 24.52 18.15
N ASN A 110 -10.61 24.75 17.33
CA ASN A 110 -11.81 25.50 17.73
C ASN A 110 -13.06 24.61 17.82
N ALA A 111 -13.02 23.37 17.29
CA ALA A 111 -14.18 22.48 17.25
C ALA A 111 -13.79 20.98 17.38
N PRO A 112 -13.02 20.59 18.42
CA PRO A 112 -12.50 19.23 18.57
C PRO A 112 -13.62 18.17 18.80
N GLY A 113 -14.82 18.61 19.15
CA GLY A 113 -15.99 17.74 19.32
C GLY A 113 -16.51 17.17 17.98
N TYR A 114 -16.23 17.84 16.86
CA TYR A 114 -16.63 17.36 15.54
C TYR A 114 -15.63 16.34 15.00
N HIS A 115 -16.15 15.25 14.46
CA HIS A 115 -15.34 14.21 13.83
C HIS A 115 -15.21 14.50 12.35
N VAL A 116 -13.99 14.81 11.90
CA VAL A 116 -13.71 15.18 10.52
C VAL A 116 -12.71 14.20 9.92
N ILE A 117 -13.08 13.58 8.80
CA ILE A 117 -12.20 12.80 7.94
C ILE A 117 -12.12 13.51 6.60
N ALA A 118 -10.90 13.68 6.09
CA ALA A 118 -10.65 14.15 4.74
C ALA A 118 -10.01 13.03 3.91
N ALA A 119 -10.28 12.99 2.62
CA ALA A 119 -9.61 12.09 1.70
C ALA A 119 -9.26 12.80 0.38
N GLY A 120 -8.16 12.39 -0.22
CA GLY A 120 -7.75 12.83 -1.55
C GLY A 120 -6.80 11.83 -2.20
N SER A 121 -6.80 11.75 -3.52
CA SER A 121 -6.00 10.76 -4.27
C SER A 121 -4.57 11.22 -4.56
N LEU A 122 -4.35 12.52 -4.66
CA LEU A 122 -3.05 13.13 -4.97
C LEU A 122 -2.68 14.18 -3.91
N LEU A 123 -3.06 13.93 -2.66
CA LEU A 123 -2.94 14.91 -1.58
C LEU A 123 -1.49 15.39 -1.39
N ASP A 124 -0.54 14.45 -1.42
CA ASP A 124 0.88 14.77 -1.21
C ASP A 124 1.46 15.62 -2.34
N ILE A 125 1.04 15.37 -3.58
CA ILE A 125 1.55 16.09 -4.75
C ILE A 125 1.06 17.54 -4.77
N GLU A 126 -0.18 17.78 -4.41
CA GLU A 126 -0.78 19.11 -4.43
C GLU A 126 -0.38 19.97 -3.22
N LEU A 127 -0.10 19.35 -2.08
CA LEU A 127 0.41 20.06 -0.88
C LEU A 127 1.74 20.78 -1.11
N HIS A 128 2.53 20.36 -2.11
CA HIS A 128 3.78 21.01 -2.48
C HIS A 128 3.58 22.31 -3.29
N GLN A 129 2.34 22.65 -3.69
CA GLN A 129 2.05 23.84 -4.50
C GLN A 129 1.79 25.13 -3.70
N GLY A 130 2.17 25.22 -2.42
CA GLY A 130 2.25 26.49 -1.68
C GLY A 130 1.13 26.77 -0.69
N GLU A 131 0.24 25.83 -0.39
CA GLU A 131 -0.73 25.96 0.71
C GLU A 131 -0.10 25.69 2.09
N SER A 132 -0.59 26.40 3.12
CA SER A 132 -0.15 26.18 4.49
C SER A 132 -0.73 24.86 5.03
N PHE A 133 0.09 23.82 5.05
CA PHE A 133 -0.28 22.53 5.61
C PHE A 133 -0.47 22.63 7.14
N PRO A 134 -1.51 21.98 7.73
CA PRO A 134 -1.82 22.03 9.17
C PRO A 134 -0.90 21.12 10.00
N VAL A 135 0.42 21.40 10.00
CA VAL A 135 1.44 20.62 10.70
C VAL A 135 1.05 20.41 12.16
N GLY A 136 1.07 19.15 12.61
CA GLY A 136 0.77 18.78 13.99
C GLY A 136 -0.70 18.92 14.40
N LYS A 137 -1.61 19.31 13.49
CA LYS A 137 -3.06 19.51 13.75
C LYS A 137 -3.94 18.46 13.06
N VAL A 138 -3.36 17.56 12.31
CA VAL A 138 -4.02 16.44 11.65
C VAL A 138 -3.32 15.12 11.95
N GLU A 139 -4.02 14.02 11.77
CA GLU A 139 -3.51 12.65 11.77
C GLU A 139 -3.61 12.08 10.36
N PHE A 140 -2.83 11.04 10.07
CA PHE A 140 -2.81 10.40 8.78
C PHE A 140 -3.15 8.91 8.89
N LEU A 141 -3.83 8.39 7.88
CA LEU A 141 -4.03 6.98 7.66
C LEU A 141 -3.75 6.66 6.19
N SER A 142 -2.69 5.91 5.94
CA SER A 142 -2.38 5.45 4.59
C SER A 142 -3.19 4.20 4.25
N LEU A 143 -3.95 4.26 3.15
CA LEU A 143 -4.76 3.16 2.66
C LEU A 143 -4.12 2.55 1.42
N CYS A 144 -3.70 1.29 1.55
CA CYS A 144 -3.16 0.48 0.45
C CYS A 144 -4.24 -0.42 -0.18
N PRO A 145 -3.95 -1.07 -1.31
CA PRO A 145 -4.76 -2.17 -1.80
C PRO A 145 -5.00 -3.23 -0.72
N MET A 146 -6.05 -4.02 -0.87
CA MET A 146 -6.37 -5.09 0.08
C MET A 146 -5.19 -6.05 0.21
N ASN A 147 -4.81 -6.37 1.44
CA ASN A 147 -3.81 -7.38 1.71
C ASN A 147 -4.38 -8.80 1.55
N PHE A 148 -3.54 -9.82 1.72
CA PHE A 148 -3.98 -11.20 1.52
C PHE A 148 -5.06 -11.65 2.53
N ILE A 149 -4.98 -11.21 3.79
CA ILE A 149 -6.01 -11.52 4.81
C ILE A 149 -7.36 -10.91 4.42
N GLU A 150 -7.38 -9.64 4.00
CA GLU A 150 -8.58 -8.96 3.53
C GLU A 150 -9.18 -9.65 2.28
N PHE A 151 -8.31 -10.12 1.37
CA PHE A 151 -8.73 -10.91 0.21
C PHE A 151 -9.36 -12.25 0.63
N VAL A 152 -8.74 -12.99 1.55
CA VAL A 152 -9.27 -14.27 2.07
C VAL A 152 -10.64 -14.04 2.72
N MET A 153 -10.80 -12.98 3.51
CA MET A 153 -12.10 -12.60 4.08
C MET A 153 -13.13 -12.25 3.00
N ALA A 154 -12.73 -11.51 1.95
CA ALA A 154 -13.60 -11.16 0.83
C ALA A 154 -14.05 -12.39 0.03
N MET A 155 -13.21 -13.43 -0.04
CA MET A 155 -13.53 -14.72 -0.65
C MET A 155 -14.54 -15.56 0.17
N GLY A 156 -14.97 -15.07 1.34
CA GLY A 156 -15.90 -15.76 2.24
C GLY A 156 -15.21 -16.67 3.27
N GLU A 157 -13.89 -16.73 3.27
CA GLU A 157 -13.08 -17.64 4.10
C GLU A 157 -12.59 -16.99 5.40
N LYS A 158 -13.52 -16.34 6.16
CA LYS A 158 -13.16 -15.58 7.39
C LYS A 158 -12.45 -16.45 8.44
N ASN A 159 -12.87 -17.69 8.61
CA ASN A 159 -12.25 -18.60 9.56
C ASN A 159 -10.79 -18.91 9.20
N LEU A 160 -10.48 -19.06 7.90
CA LEU A 160 -9.11 -19.25 7.45
C LEU A 160 -8.26 -17.98 7.71
N ALA A 161 -8.80 -16.80 7.45
CA ALA A 161 -8.13 -15.54 7.76
C ALA A 161 -7.80 -15.46 9.25
N GLN A 162 -8.73 -15.84 10.13
CA GLN A 162 -8.54 -15.86 11.57
C GLN A 162 -7.42 -16.80 12.01
N LEU A 163 -7.26 -17.98 11.38
CA LEU A 163 -6.17 -18.90 11.70
C LEU A 163 -4.78 -18.27 11.51
N ILE A 164 -4.62 -17.46 10.45
CA ILE A 164 -3.38 -16.72 10.21
C ILE A 164 -3.20 -15.65 11.30
N GLN A 165 -4.23 -14.86 11.59
CA GLN A 165 -4.18 -13.77 12.57
C GLN A 165 -3.90 -14.28 13.99
N THR A 166 -4.44 -15.45 14.36
CA THR A 166 -4.20 -16.07 15.67
C THR A 166 -2.95 -16.93 15.73
N LYS A 167 -2.21 -17.04 14.60
CA LYS A 167 -0.97 -17.83 14.49
C LYS A 167 -1.15 -19.31 14.85
N ASP A 168 -2.31 -19.90 14.55
CA ASP A 168 -2.55 -21.33 14.73
C ASP A 168 -1.85 -22.13 13.62
N TRP A 169 -0.53 -22.28 13.76
CA TRP A 169 0.33 -22.88 12.74
C TRP A 169 -0.02 -24.33 12.43
N ASN A 170 -0.60 -25.07 13.38
CA ASN A 170 -1.07 -26.43 13.14
C ASN A 170 -2.24 -26.45 12.18
N MET A 171 -3.24 -25.61 12.43
CA MET A 171 -4.41 -25.48 11.55
C MET A 171 -4.04 -24.81 10.22
N VAL A 172 -3.18 -23.79 10.23
CA VAL A 172 -2.65 -23.18 9.01
C VAL A 172 -1.97 -24.23 8.13
N THR A 173 -1.18 -25.14 8.72
CA THR A 173 -0.55 -26.24 7.97
C THR A 173 -1.58 -27.26 7.45
N MET A 174 -2.60 -27.60 8.23
CA MET A 174 -3.67 -28.50 7.83
C MET A 174 -4.44 -27.96 6.61
N PHE A 175 -4.67 -26.65 6.53
CA PHE A 175 -5.36 -25.99 5.43
C PHE A 175 -4.42 -25.42 4.36
N ALA A 176 -3.12 -25.78 4.37
CA ALA A 176 -2.13 -25.28 3.42
C ALA A 176 -2.56 -25.38 1.94
N PRO A 177 -3.17 -26.48 1.43
CA PRO A 177 -3.62 -26.57 0.04
C PRO A 177 -4.65 -25.47 -0.30
N LYS A 178 -5.55 -25.14 0.62
CA LYS A 178 -6.57 -24.09 0.40
C LYS A 178 -5.94 -22.71 0.38
N PHE A 179 -5.02 -22.43 1.31
CA PHE A 179 -4.27 -21.16 1.32
C PHE A 179 -3.43 -20.99 0.05
N GLN A 180 -2.80 -22.05 -0.43
CA GLN A 180 -2.01 -22.02 -1.67
C GLN A 180 -2.90 -21.72 -2.89
N GLU A 181 -4.11 -22.27 -2.95
CA GLU A 181 -5.10 -21.93 -3.98
C GLU A 181 -5.47 -20.44 -3.94
N LEU A 182 -5.83 -19.93 -2.75
CA LEU A 182 -6.18 -18.53 -2.55
C LEU A 182 -5.01 -17.59 -2.87
N LEU A 183 -3.77 -17.98 -2.55
CA LEU A 183 -2.58 -17.21 -2.88
C LEU A 183 -2.37 -17.11 -4.41
N LYS A 184 -2.61 -18.18 -5.15
CA LYS A 184 -2.57 -18.14 -6.63
C LYS A 184 -3.63 -17.18 -7.18
N TYR A 185 -4.83 -17.19 -6.59
CA TYR A 185 -5.88 -16.25 -6.98
C TYR A 185 -5.45 -14.82 -6.70
N TYR A 186 -4.90 -14.55 -5.52
CA TYR A 186 -4.42 -13.22 -5.16
C TYR A 186 -3.28 -12.73 -6.06
N TYR A 187 -2.36 -13.59 -6.49
CA TYR A 187 -1.31 -13.21 -7.44
C TYR A 187 -1.86 -12.71 -8.78
N TYR A 188 -3.01 -13.21 -9.20
CA TYR A 188 -3.66 -12.74 -10.42
C TYR A 188 -4.58 -11.54 -10.19
N VAL A 189 -5.43 -11.62 -9.18
CA VAL A 189 -6.46 -10.62 -8.87
C VAL A 189 -5.85 -9.37 -8.24
N GLY A 190 -4.86 -9.54 -7.37
CA GLY A 190 -4.31 -8.48 -6.55
C GLY A 190 -5.25 -8.05 -5.43
N GLY A 191 -4.95 -6.88 -4.86
CA GLY A 191 -5.71 -6.26 -3.77
C GLY A 191 -6.54 -5.05 -4.19
N MET A 192 -6.65 -4.72 -5.49
CA MET A 192 -7.52 -3.60 -5.91
C MET A 192 -8.99 -3.95 -5.66
N PRO A 193 -9.73 -3.14 -4.86
CA PRO A 193 -11.06 -3.53 -4.36
C PRO A 193 -12.06 -3.90 -5.45
N GLU A 194 -12.07 -3.18 -6.57
CA GLU A 194 -12.98 -3.46 -7.71
C GLU A 194 -12.66 -4.82 -8.35
N ALA A 195 -11.39 -5.12 -8.57
CA ALA A 195 -10.95 -6.40 -9.10
C ALA A 195 -11.28 -7.57 -8.14
N VAL A 196 -11.07 -7.36 -6.84
CA VAL A 196 -11.42 -8.34 -5.79
C VAL A 196 -12.94 -8.58 -5.77
N LEU A 197 -13.74 -7.51 -5.79
CA LEU A 197 -15.21 -7.61 -5.75
C LEU A 197 -15.74 -8.38 -6.97
N SER A 198 -15.32 -8.02 -8.18
CA SER A 198 -15.71 -8.70 -9.41
C SER A 198 -15.35 -10.20 -9.35
N PHE A 199 -14.12 -10.52 -8.90
CA PHE A 199 -13.70 -11.91 -8.78
C PHE A 199 -14.50 -12.69 -7.72
N CYS A 200 -14.83 -12.08 -6.59
CA CYS A 200 -15.67 -12.71 -5.57
C CYS A 200 -17.06 -13.05 -6.09
N GLN A 201 -17.64 -12.19 -6.93
CA GLN A 201 -19.00 -12.34 -7.45
C GLN A 201 -19.08 -13.29 -8.66
N ASN A 202 -18.18 -13.12 -9.61
CA ASN A 202 -18.31 -13.71 -10.95
C ASN A 202 -17.30 -14.82 -11.25
N ARG A 203 -16.17 -14.90 -10.54
CA ARG A 203 -15.05 -15.81 -10.81
C ARG A 203 -14.52 -15.72 -12.24
N ASP A 204 -14.72 -14.54 -12.88
CA ASP A 204 -14.29 -14.31 -14.26
C ASP A 204 -12.90 -13.66 -14.32
N TRP A 205 -11.91 -14.43 -14.74
CA TRP A 205 -10.54 -13.98 -14.91
C TRP A 205 -10.37 -12.89 -15.99
N LYS A 206 -11.23 -12.93 -17.04
CA LYS A 206 -11.16 -11.94 -18.12
C LYS A 206 -11.69 -10.59 -17.66
N GLU A 207 -12.79 -10.60 -16.92
CA GLU A 207 -13.36 -9.39 -16.33
C GLU A 207 -12.37 -8.73 -15.37
N VAL A 208 -11.75 -9.50 -14.47
CA VAL A 208 -10.70 -9.01 -13.57
C VAL A 208 -9.57 -8.32 -14.36
N ARG A 209 -9.10 -8.95 -15.45
CA ARG A 209 -8.04 -8.37 -16.28
C ARG A 209 -8.48 -7.08 -16.98
N THR A 210 -9.74 -6.99 -17.38
CA THR A 210 -10.31 -5.74 -17.95
C THR A 210 -10.30 -4.64 -16.90
N ILE A 211 -10.81 -4.89 -15.70
CA ILE A 211 -10.80 -3.94 -14.59
C ILE A 211 -9.37 -3.46 -14.28
N GLN A 212 -8.41 -4.38 -14.16
CA GLN A 212 -7.01 -4.01 -13.91
C GLN A 212 -6.43 -3.11 -15.01
N LYS A 213 -6.75 -3.37 -16.28
CA LYS A 213 -6.33 -2.52 -17.41
C LYS A 213 -6.98 -1.14 -17.34
N ASP A 214 -8.25 -1.06 -16.97
CA ASP A 214 -8.96 0.21 -16.80
C ASP A 214 -8.38 1.05 -15.66
N ILE A 215 -7.99 0.40 -14.55
CA ILE A 215 -7.25 1.04 -13.45
C ILE A 215 -5.91 1.61 -13.95
N LEU A 216 -5.12 0.81 -14.68
CA LEU A 216 -3.83 1.25 -15.23
C LEU A 216 -4.00 2.41 -16.24
N ASN A 217 -5.04 2.36 -17.07
CA ASN A 217 -5.39 3.43 -17.99
C ASN A 217 -5.82 4.71 -17.27
N SER A 218 -6.55 4.58 -16.15
CA SER A 218 -6.91 5.71 -15.29
C SER A 218 -5.66 6.38 -14.71
N TYR A 219 -4.71 5.61 -14.19
CA TYR A 219 -3.44 6.15 -13.69
C TYR A 219 -2.66 6.89 -14.77
N GLN A 220 -2.60 6.36 -16.01
CA GLN A 220 -1.93 7.06 -17.11
C GLN A 220 -2.63 8.40 -17.46
N ARG A 221 -3.95 8.46 -17.39
CA ARG A 221 -4.70 9.71 -17.59
C ARG A 221 -4.41 10.71 -16.48
N ASP A 222 -4.33 10.24 -15.23
CA ASP A 222 -3.99 11.08 -14.08
C ASP A 222 -2.57 11.64 -14.19
N MET A 223 -1.59 10.81 -14.59
CA MET A 223 -0.23 11.28 -14.91
C MET A 223 -0.24 12.42 -15.92
N SER A 224 -1.04 12.29 -16.98
CA SER A 224 -1.14 13.29 -18.04
C SER A 224 -1.88 14.57 -17.62
N LYS A 225 -2.78 14.46 -16.64
CA LYS A 225 -3.61 15.59 -16.18
C LYS A 225 -2.96 16.41 -15.07
N HIS A 226 -2.25 15.73 -14.15
CA HIS A 226 -1.79 16.33 -12.89
C HIS A 226 -0.27 16.52 -12.82
N ALA A 227 0.53 15.77 -13.58
CA ALA A 227 1.97 15.97 -13.58
C ALA A 227 2.40 17.19 -14.39
N PRO A 228 3.49 17.88 -14.01
CA PRO A 228 4.10 18.92 -14.83
C PRO A 228 4.42 18.41 -16.23
N SER A 229 4.08 19.20 -17.27
CA SER A 229 4.17 18.78 -18.68
C SER A 229 5.56 18.28 -19.08
N GLU A 230 6.61 18.87 -18.50
CA GLU A 230 8.01 18.56 -18.80
C GLU A 230 8.43 17.15 -18.36
N ILE A 231 7.77 16.59 -17.33
CA ILE A 231 8.13 15.27 -16.79
C ILE A 231 7.19 14.15 -17.22
N ILE A 232 6.03 14.44 -17.83
CA ILE A 232 5.06 13.42 -18.29
C ILE A 232 5.71 12.32 -19.15
N PRO A 233 6.54 12.63 -20.17
CA PRO A 233 7.18 11.60 -20.97
C PRO A 233 8.07 10.67 -20.12
N ARG A 234 8.81 11.23 -19.15
CA ARG A 234 9.70 10.48 -18.26
C ARG A 234 8.93 9.61 -17.27
N ILE A 235 7.80 10.09 -16.73
CA ILE A 235 6.88 9.29 -15.89
C ILE A 235 6.38 8.10 -16.71
N THR A 236 5.95 8.34 -17.95
CA THR A 236 5.45 7.29 -18.84
C THR A 236 6.51 6.23 -19.15
N ASP A 237 7.74 6.65 -19.43
CA ASP A 237 8.86 5.73 -19.69
C ASP A 237 9.19 4.89 -18.46
N LEU A 238 9.27 5.53 -17.27
CA LEU A 238 9.45 4.83 -15.99
C LEU A 238 8.36 3.80 -15.76
N TRP A 239 7.09 4.22 -15.85
CA TRP A 239 5.92 3.38 -15.63
C TRP A 239 5.94 2.14 -16.52
N LYS A 240 6.21 2.31 -17.82
CA LYS A 240 6.30 1.20 -18.77
C LYS A 240 7.50 0.27 -18.52
N SER A 241 8.58 0.76 -17.89
CA SER A 241 9.77 -0.04 -17.62
C SER A 241 9.65 -0.94 -16.38
N LEU A 242 8.67 -0.73 -15.49
CA LEU A 242 8.55 -1.43 -14.21
C LEU A 242 8.56 -2.97 -14.33
N PRO A 243 7.80 -3.59 -15.25
CA PRO A 243 7.87 -5.05 -15.41
C PRO A 243 9.28 -5.55 -15.76
N ALA A 244 9.99 -4.81 -16.64
CA ALA A 244 11.35 -5.18 -17.03
C ALA A 244 12.38 -4.97 -15.91
N GLN A 245 12.17 -3.96 -15.03
CA GLN A 245 13.02 -3.76 -13.85
C GLN A 245 12.89 -4.93 -12.87
N LEU A 246 11.66 -5.38 -12.61
CA LEU A 246 11.35 -6.45 -11.66
C LEU A 246 11.72 -7.86 -12.15
N SER A 247 11.79 -8.07 -13.46
CA SER A 247 12.16 -9.38 -14.05
C SER A 247 13.65 -9.71 -13.96
N LYS A 248 14.52 -8.78 -13.52
CA LYS A 248 15.97 -9.00 -13.41
C LYS A 248 16.32 -9.80 -12.15
N GLU A 249 17.44 -10.51 -12.20
CA GLU A 249 17.90 -11.36 -11.09
C GLU A 249 18.06 -10.60 -9.77
N ASN A 250 18.74 -9.43 -9.79
CA ASN A 250 19.01 -8.65 -8.58
C ASN A 250 17.99 -7.52 -8.33
N ARG A 251 17.05 -7.30 -9.24
CA ARG A 251 15.94 -6.32 -9.16
C ARG A 251 16.36 -4.90 -8.75
N LYS A 252 17.66 -4.61 -8.68
CA LYS A 252 18.15 -3.26 -8.49
C LYS A 252 17.68 -2.38 -9.65
N PHE A 253 17.16 -1.20 -9.33
CA PHE A 253 16.70 -0.26 -10.35
C PHE A 253 17.87 0.23 -11.21
N ILE A 254 17.69 0.17 -12.54
CA ILE A 254 18.69 0.57 -13.52
C ILE A 254 18.07 1.55 -14.51
N TYR A 255 18.54 2.79 -14.50
CA TYR A 255 18.03 3.82 -15.42
C TYR A 255 18.17 3.44 -16.89
N GLY A 256 19.23 2.75 -17.27
CA GLY A 256 19.43 2.25 -18.65
C GLY A 256 18.39 1.26 -19.15
N VAL A 257 17.57 0.66 -18.25
CA VAL A 257 16.41 -0.17 -18.63
C VAL A 257 15.19 0.68 -18.98
N VAL A 258 15.09 1.87 -18.40
CA VAL A 258 14.04 2.83 -18.78
C VAL A 258 14.27 3.27 -20.23
N ARG A 259 15.50 3.67 -20.52
CA ARG A 259 15.95 4.10 -21.86
C ARG A 259 17.47 4.01 -21.93
N GLU A 260 18.01 3.61 -23.07
CA GLU A 260 19.47 3.62 -23.28
C GLU A 260 20.04 5.03 -23.06
N GLY A 261 21.11 5.11 -22.26
CA GLY A 261 21.76 6.37 -21.88
C GLY A 261 21.04 7.20 -20.81
N ALA A 262 19.92 6.73 -20.26
CA ALA A 262 19.18 7.44 -19.20
C ALA A 262 20.03 7.64 -17.95
N ARG A 263 19.96 8.84 -17.34
CA ARG A 263 20.69 9.22 -16.13
C ARG A 263 19.73 9.55 -14.99
N ALA A 264 20.14 9.28 -13.75
CA ALA A 264 19.36 9.51 -12.54
C ALA A 264 18.73 10.91 -12.51
N ARG A 265 19.51 11.96 -12.70
CA ARG A 265 19.08 13.38 -12.67
C ARG A 265 17.91 13.71 -13.61
N GLU A 266 17.74 12.92 -14.69
CA GLU A 266 16.69 13.17 -15.68
C GLU A 266 15.34 12.59 -15.26
N TYR A 267 15.36 11.56 -14.41
CA TYR A 267 14.18 10.80 -14.01
C TYR A 267 13.80 10.98 -12.53
N GLU A 268 14.59 11.72 -11.75
CA GLU A 268 14.38 11.85 -10.30
C GLU A 268 13.02 12.46 -9.97
N LEU A 269 12.63 13.56 -10.63
CA LEU A 269 11.31 14.18 -10.43
C LEU A 269 10.17 13.28 -10.88
N ALA A 270 10.36 12.54 -11.98
CA ALA A 270 9.36 11.60 -12.47
C ALA A 270 9.19 10.41 -11.52
N LEU A 271 10.28 9.92 -10.93
CA LEU A 271 10.28 8.86 -9.94
C LEU A 271 9.60 9.33 -8.64
N GLN A 272 9.93 10.55 -8.19
CA GLN A 272 9.30 11.15 -7.01
C GLN A 272 7.80 11.31 -7.20
N TRP A 273 7.37 11.78 -8.37
CA TRP A 273 5.95 11.91 -8.69
C TRP A 273 5.18 10.59 -8.56
N LEU A 274 5.76 9.47 -9.05
CA LEU A 274 5.13 8.16 -8.94
C LEU A 274 5.06 7.65 -7.48
N LEU A 275 6.07 7.99 -6.66
CA LEU A 275 6.09 7.70 -5.23
C LEU A 275 5.01 8.49 -4.49
N ASP A 276 4.94 9.80 -4.72
CA ASP A 276 3.97 10.71 -4.08
C ASP A 276 2.53 10.34 -4.48
N ALA A 277 2.32 9.89 -5.72
CA ALA A 277 1.04 9.35 -6.17
C ALA A 277 0.68 7.99 -5.54
N GLY A 278 1.59 7.36 -4.79
CA GLY A 278 1.40 6.05 -4.18
C GLY A 278 1.32 4.89 -5.19
N LEU A 279 1.84 5.08 -6.41
CA LEU A 279 1.76 4.08 -7.49
C LEU A 279 2.92 3.08 -7.46
N ILE A 280 4.01 3.44 -6.80
CA ILE A 280 5.20 2.61 -6.61
C ILE A 280 5.72 2.74 -5.20
N TYR A 281 6.47 1.73 -4.78
CA TYR A 281 7.26 1.73 -3.55
C TYR A 281 8.75 1.63 -3.87
N LYS A 282 9.57 2.26 -3.06
CA LYS A 282 11.01 2.26 -3.18
C LYS A 282 11.61 1.61 -1.94
N VAL A 283 12.40 0.57 -2.15
CA VAL A 283 13.11 -0.15 -1.08
C VAL A 283 14.59 0.10 -1.26
N TYR A 284 15.22 0.76 -0.29
CA TYR A 284 16.63 1.13 -0.36
C TYR A 284 17.54 0.00 0.10
N ASN A 285 18.75 -0.06 -0.51
CA ASN A 285 19.82 -0.86 0.03
C ASN A 285 20.37 -0.22 1.29
N VAL A 286 20.78 -1.03 2.26
CA VAL A 286 21.60 -0.57 3.37
C VAL A 286 23.06 -0.96 3.16
N LYS A 287 23.98 -0.01 3.37
CA LYS A 287 25.45 -0.24 3.22
C LYS A 287 26.01 -1.19 4.28
N ALA A 288 25.39 -1.19 5.44
CA ALA A 288 25.70 -2.07 6.55
C ALA A 288 24.43 -2.42 7.33
N PRO A 289 24.25 -3.68 7.74
CA PRO A 289 23.08 -4.08 8.55
C PRO A 289 23.30 -3.66 10.01
N ARG A 290 23.12 -2.37 10.30
CA ARG A 290 23.27 -1.75 11.62
C ARG A 290 22.09 -0.82 11.89
N LEU A 291 21.80 -0.62 13.17
CA LEU A 291 20.71 0.21 13.63
C LEU A 291 21.13 1.69 13.85
N PRO A 292 20.22 2.62 13.62
CA PRO A 292 18.96 2.43 12.90
C PRO A 292 19.22 2.22 11.39
N LEU A 293 18.45 1.34 10.72
CA LEU A 293 18.65 0.98 9.31
C LEU A 293 18.65 2.22 8.38
N ALA A 294 17.78 3.18 8.65
CA ALA A 294 17.68 4.43 7.91
C ALA A 294 19.00 5.23 7.83
N SER A 295 19.86 5.13 8.88
CA SER A 295 21.15 5.81 8.90
C SER A 295 22.20 5.20 7.95
N TYR A 296 21.97 3.98 7.51
CA TYR A 296 22.87 3.24 6.62
C TYR A 296 22.31 3.09 5.20
N GLU A 297 21.25 3.82 4.88
CA GLU A 297 20.62 3.84 3.56
C GLU A 297 21.58 4.24 2.45
N ASP A 298 21.58 3.48 1.36
CA ASP A 298 22.24 3.84 0.12
C ASP A 298 21.23 4.39 -0.89
N ARG A 299 21.05 5.69 -0.93
CA ARG A 299 20.09 6.37 -1.82
C ARG A 299 20.34 6.13 -3.31
N ALA A 300 21.57 5.71 -3.68
CA ALA A 300 21.91 5.39 -5.07
C ALA A 300 21.55 3.96 -5.47
N ALA A 301 21.21 3.10 -4.50
CA ALA A 301 20.89 1.70 -4.73
C ALA A 301 19.53 1.35 -4.13
N PHE A 302 18.54 1.10 -4.98
CA PHE A 302 17.18 0.78 -4.55
C PHE A 302 16.49 -0.19 -5.51
N LYS A 303 15.47 -0.85 -5.01
CA LYS A 303 14.49 -1.62 -5.79
C LYS A 303 13.19 -0.81 -5.91
N ILE A 304 12.46 -0.99 -7.00
CA ILE A 304 11.12 -0.38 -7.17
C ILE A 304 10.10 -1.51 -7.29
N PHE A 305 8.98 -1.32 -6.62
CA PHE A 305 7.83 -2.22 -6.65
C PHE A 305 6.58 -1.45 -7.04
N VAL A 306 5.64 -2.13 -7.69
CA VAL A 306 4.35 -1.54 -8.07
C VAL A 306 3.42 -1.55 -6.86
N LEU A 307 2.42 -0.69 -6.85
CA LEU A 307 1.36 -0.61 -5.84
C LEU A 307 0.71 -1.96 -5.52
N ASP A 308 0.49 -2.81 -6.54
CA ASP A 308 -0.30 -4.02 -6.42
C ASP A 308 0.21 -5.16 -7.33
N VAL A 309 0.22 -6.39 -6.81
CA VAL A 309 0.72 -7.57 -7.52
C VAL A 309 -0.15 -7.94 -8.74
N GLY A 310 -1.46 -7.75 -8.67
CA GLY A 310 -2.38 -7.99 -9.77
C GLY A 310 -2.19 -6.98 -10.90
N LEU A 311 -1.93 -5.70 -10.54
CA LEU A 311 -1.59 -4.66 -11.53
C LEU A 311 -0.25 -4.95 -12.20
N LEU A 312 0.77 -5.40 -11.45
CA LEU A 312 2.03 -5.85 -12.06
C LEU A 312 1.80 -6.99 -13.05
N GLY A 313 0.96 -7.97 -12.69
CA GLY A 313 0.55 -9.04 -13.59
C GLY A 313 -0.15 -8.55 -14.86
N ALA A 314 -0.98 -7.50 -14.72
CA ALA A 314 -1.66 -6.86 -15.86
C ALA A 314 -0.69 -6.11 -16.77
N MET A 315 0.24 -5.34 -16.20
CA MET A 315 1.32 -4.64 -16.93
C MET A 315 2.20 -5.62 -17.73
N SER A 316 2.43 -6.80 -17.16
CA SER A 316 3.24 -7.88 -17.76
C SER A 316 2.45 -8.77 -18.71
N ASN A 317 1.16 -8.49 -18.96
CA ASN A 317 0.25 -9.32 -19.76
C ASN A 317 0.19 -10.80 -19.33
N LEU A 318 0.39 -11.11 -18.05
CA LEU A 318 0.31 -12.47 -17.54
C LEU A 318 -1.10 -13.03 -17.66
N LYS A 319 -1.20 -14.27 -18.15
CA LYS A 319 -2.48 -14.98 -18.30
C LYS A 319 -2.83 -15.73 -17.01
N ALA A 320 -4.13 -15.85 -16.72
CA ALA A 320 -4.61 -16.61 -15.55
C ALA A 320 -4.11 -18.06 -15.58
N ALA A 321 -4.18 -18.72 -16.74
CA ALA A 321 -3.69 -20.09 -16.90
C ALA A 321 -2.21 -20.26 -16.51
N THR A 322 -1.38 -19.25 -16.75
CA THR A 322 0.05 -19.27 -16.39
C THR A 322 0.25 -19.27 -14.87
N ILE A 323 -0.51 -18.46 -14.14
CA ILE A 323 -0.41 -18.34 -12.69
C ILE A 323 -1.07 -19.53 -11.97
N VAL A 324 -2.29 -19.89 -12.38
CA VAL A 324 -3.10 -20.91 -11.72
C VAL A 324 -2.59 -22.32 -12.00
N ALA A 325 -2.21 -22.62 -13.25
CA ALA A 325 -1.74 -23.94 -13.66
C ALA A 325 -0.25 -24.19 -13.36
N GLY A 326 0.54 -23.15 -13.09
CA GLY A 326 1.95 -23.29 -12.72
C GLY A 326 2.87 -23.78 -13.85
N ASN A 327 2.73 -23.25 -15.07
CA ASN A 327 3.56 -23.59 -16.22
C ASN A 327 5.03 -23.17 -16.03
N SER A 328 5.98 -23.92 -16.60
CA SER A 328 7.43 -23.66 -16.54
C SER A 328 7.85 -22.26 -17.03
N ILE A 329 7.10 -21.66 -17.96
CA ILE A 329 7.29 -20.28 -18.46
C ILE A 329 7.09 -19.23 -17.34
N PHE A 330 6.37 -19.58 -16.29
CA PHE A 330 6.12 -18.70 -15.15
C PHE A 330 7.30 -18.64 -14.16
N THR A 331 8.23 -19.58 -14.24
CA THR A 331 9.28 -19.79 -13.22
C THR A 331 10.18 -18.55 -13.05
N GLU A 332 10.59 -17.90 -14.14
CA GLU A 332 11.45 -16.71 -14.09
C GLU A 332 10.75 -15.49 -13.46
N PHE A 333 9.50 -15.23 -13.84
CA PHE A 333 8.76 -14.08 -13.31
C PHE A 333 8.10 -14.35 -11.94
N LYS A 334 8.00 -15.62 -11.54
CA LYS A 334 7.42 -16.03 -10.26
C LYS A 334 8.15 -15.43 -9.06
N GLY A 335 9.48 -15.38 -9.11
CA GLY A 335 10.28 -14.71 -8.08
C GLY A 335 9.94 -13.22 -7.92
N ALA A 336 9.78 -12.50 -9.04
CA ALA A 336 9.42 -11.09 -9.04
C ALA A 336 8.03 -10.84 -8.42
N LEU A 337 7.02 -11.65 -8.81
CA LEU A 337 5.67 -11.56 -8.22
C LEU A 337 5.67 -11.92 -6.74
N THR A 338 6.51 -12.86 -6.32
CA THR A 338 6.56 -13.28 -4.92
C THR A 338 7.18 -12.20 -4.03
N GLU A 339 8.27 -11.54 -4.45
CA GLU A 339 8.80 -10.40 -3.70
C GLU A 339 7.85 -9.19 -3.72
N GLN A 340 7.24 -8.91 -4.88
CA GLN A 340 6.19 -7.88 -4.98
C GLN A 340 5.05 -8.14 -3.99
N TYR A 341 4.60 -9.38 -3.92
CA TYR A 341 3.56 -9.80 -2.98
C TYR A 341 4.02 -9.60 -1.52
N VAL A 342 5.21 -10.10 -1.17
CA VAL A 342 5.72 -9.97 0.21
C VAL A 342 5.85 -8.50 0.61
N LEU A 343 6.41 -7.64 -0.26
CA LEU A 343 6.47 -6.20 0.02
C LEU A 343 5.08 -5.63 0.28
N GLN A 344 4.09 -5.94 -0.56
CA GLN A 344 2.72 -5.44 -0.41
C GLN A 344 2.10 -5.87 0.93
N GLN A 345 2.52 -7.01 1.49
CA GLN A 345 2.09 -7.44 2.82
C GLN A 345 2.83 -6.71 3.96
N LEU A 346 4.06 -6.26 3.75
CA LEU A 346 4.90 -5.63 4.77
C LEU A 346 4.68 -4.12 4.90
N ILE A 347 4.46 -3.42 3.77
CA ILE A 347 4.53 -1.96 3.66
C ILE A 347 3.53 -1.21 4.56
N LEU A 348 2.44 -1.85 4.99
CA LEU A 348 1.46 -1.25 5.91
C LEU A 348 1.97 -1.10 7.34
N ARG A 349 2.96 -1.88 7.73
CA ARG A 349 3.41 -2.01 9.13
C ARG A 349 4.89 -1.73 9.31
N TYR A 350 5.68 -1.85 8.25
CA TYR A 350 7.13 -1.76 8.29
C TYR A 350 7.66 -0.88 7.17
N GLU A 351 8.83 -0.28 7.37
CA GLU A 351 9.64 0.33 6.34
C GLU A 351 10.76 -0.65 5.93
N PRO A 352 10.57 -1.45 4.87
CA PRO A 352 11.53 -2.46 4.49
C PRO A 352 12.71 -1.87 3.72
N TYR A 353 13.89 -2.40 4.02
CA TYR A 353 15.14 -2.21 3.30
C TYR A 353 15.57 -3.52 2.65
N TYR A 354 16.61 -3.52 1.83
CA TYR A 354 17.30 -4.75 1.43
C TYR A 354 18.80 -4.62 1.70
N TYR A 355 19.49 -5.75 1.69
CA TYR A 355 20.95 -5.75 1.86
C TYR A 355 21.61 -6.52 0.74
N ALA A 356 22.52 -5.87 0.00
CA ALA A 356 23.37 -6.50 -0.99
C ALA A 356 24.85 -6.18 -0.65
N LYS A 357 25.63 -7.21 -0.32
CA LYS A 357 27.04 -7.06 0.05
C LYS A 357 27.87 -6.69 -1.17
N THR A 358 28.62 -5.61 -1.08
CA THR A 358 29.50 -5.15 -2.16
C THR A 358 30.50 -6.25 -2.57
N ASN A 359 30.66 -6.46 -3.88
CA ASN A 359 31.55 -7.48 -4.47
C ASN A 359 31.23 -8.93 -4.03
N SER A 360 29.97 -9.23 -3.75
CA SER A 360 29.49 -10.54 -3.32
C SER A 360 28.15 -10.85 -3.99
N THR A 361 27.80 -12.13 -4.04
CA THR A 361 26.48 -12.59 -4.45
C THR A 361 25.50 -12.66 -3.26
N GLN A 362 25.93 -12.25 -2.06
CA GLN A 362 25.10 -12.24 -0.87
C GLN A 362 24.08 -11.10 -0.97
N GLU A 363 22.82 -11.45 -1.01
CA GLU A 363 21.67 -10.53 -0.98
C GLU A 363 20.63 -11.06 -0.01
N ILE A 364 20.02 -10.16 0.78
CA ILE A 364 18.86 -10.39 1.62
C ILE A 364 17.72 -9.57 1.06
N ASP A 365 16.61 -10.22 0.73
CA ASP A 365 15.50 -9.61 0.00
C ASP A 365 14.87 -8.46 0.77
N PHE A 366 14.64 -8.63 2.09
CA PHE A 366 14.19 -7.57 2.98
C PHE A 366 14.90 -7.59 4.32
N LEU A 367 15.21 -6.40 4.83
CA LEU A 367 15.59 -6.16 6.22
C LEU A 367 14.54 -5.26 6.85
N LEU A 368 14.06 -5.65 8.03
CA LEU A 368 13.16 -4.85 8.85
C LEU A 368 13.88 -4.43 10.13
N GLN A 369 13.47 -3.32 10.70
CA GLN A 369 13.74 -2.95 12.07
C GLN A 369 12.44 -3.16 12.85
N ASP A 370 12.47 -4.03 13.87
CA ASP A 370 11.30 -4.31 14.69
C ASP A 370 11.12 -3.27 15.83
N GLU A 371 10.04 -3.41 16.60
CA GLU A 371 9.73 -2.50 17.72
C GLU A 371 10.74 -2.61 18.89
N GLU A 372 11.54 -3.69 18.93
CA GLU A 372 12.58 -3.92 19.94
C GLU A 372 13.96 -3.40 19.48
N ASP A 373 14.00 -2.65 18.37
CA ASP A 373 15.24 -2.18 17.72
C ASP A 373 16.17 -3.35 17.31
N GLU A 374 15.59 -4.43 16.79
CA GLU A 374 16.37 -5.55 16.25
C GLU A 374 16.28 -5.58 14.71
N ILE A 375 17.35 -6.06 14.09
CA ILE A 375 17.37 -6.28 12.64
C ILE A 375 16.80 -7.66 12.33
N VAL A 376 15.74 -7.69 11.52
CA VAL A 376 15.07 -8.92 11.10
C VAL A 376 15.30 -9.14 9.60
N PRO A 377 16.20 -10.08 9.22
CA PRO A 377 16.39 -10.44 7.82
C PRO A 377 15.29 -11.40 7.33
N LEU A 378 14.76 -11.11 6.13
CA LEU A 378 13.79 -11.95 5.43
C LEU A 378 14.34 -12.36 4.07
N GLU A 379 14.38 -13.66 3.82
CA GLU A 379 14.68 -14.27 2.52
C GLU A 379 13.38 -14.80 1.90
N VAL A 380 13.08 -14.39 0.68
CA VAL A 380 11.86 -14.78 -0.03
C VAL A 380 12.14 -15.86 -1.06
N LYS A 381 11.40 -16.95 -1.01
CA LYS A 381 11.52 -18.08 -1.95
C LYS A 381 10.17 -18.41 -2.56
N ALA A 382 10.07 -18.35 -3.86
CA ALA A 382 8.82 -18.64 -4.58
C ALA A 382 8.45 -20.14 -4.59
N GLU A 383 9.36 -21.02 -4.16
CA GLU A 383 9.23 -22.48 -4.25
C GLU A 383 9.47 -23.18 -2.91
N THR A 384 9.35 -24.52 -2.94
CA THR A 384 9.61 -25.38 -1.77
C THR A 384 11.08 -25.75 -1.61
N ASN A 385 11.90 -25.68 -2.68
CA ASN A 385 13.34 -25.96 -2.59
C ASN A 385 14.08 -24.71 -2.11
N VAL A 386 14.41 -24.67 -0.83
CA VAL A 386 14.78 -23.45 -0.11
C VAL A 386 16.22 -23.48 0.38
N LYS A 387 17.19 -23.48 -0.54
CA LYS A 387 18.59 -23.23 -0.18
C LYS A 387 18.76 -21.73 0.08
N ALA A 388 18.78 -21.33 1.36
CA ALA A 388 18.94 -19.94 1.80
C ALA A 388 20.42 -19.65 2.17
N LYS A 389 21.34 -19.77 1.21
CA LYS A 389 22.78 -19.60 1.46
C LYS A 389 23.12 -18.17 1.91
N SER A 390 22.52 -17.16 1.27
CA SER A 390 22.74 -15.75 1.62
C SER A 390 22.24 -15.45 3.03
N LEU A 391 21.04 -15.93 3.39
CA LEU A 391 20.48 -15.74 4.73
C LEU A 391 21.35 -16.44 5.78
N ARG A 392 21.78 -17.68 5.53
CA ARG A 392 22.62 -18.42 6.46
C ARG A 392 23.94 -17.72 6.71
N GLN A 393 24.57 -17.20 5.65
CA GLN A 393 25.80 -16.42 5.78
C GLN A 393 25.54 -15.11 6.53
N PHE A 394 24.45 -14.43 6.24
CA PHE A 394 24.05 -13.21 6.96
C PHE A 394 23.88 -13.46 8.46
N VAL A 395 23.17 -14.54 8.82
CA VAL A 395 22.97 -14.93 10.22
C VAL A 395 24.31 -15.24 10.90
N ALA A 396 25.22 -15.94 10.25
CA ALA A 396 26.55 -16.23 10.78
C ALA A 396 27.39 -14.95 11.00
N ASP A 397 27.32 -13.99 10.05
CA ASP A 397 28.12 -12.75 10.09
C ASP A 397 27.55 -11.73 11.11
N ASN A 398 26.21 -11.64 11.28
CA ASN A 398 25.55 -10.56 12.02
C ASN A 398 24.81 -11.01 13.28
N GLN A 399 24.56 -12.31 13.47
CA GLN A 399 23.92 -12.91 14.63
C GLN A 399 22.59 -12.24 15.05
N PRO A 400 21.62 -12.03 14.13
CA PRO A 400 20.33 -11.45 14.47
C PRO A 400 19.55 -12.38 15.41
N LYS A 401 18.72 -11.83 16.31
CA LYS A 401 17.88 -12.63 17.22
C LYS A 401 16.83 -13.46 16.49
N LYS A 402 16.32 -12.93 15.37
CA LYS A 402 15.30 -13.56 14.53
C LYS A 402 15.77 -13.53 13.08
N ALA A 403 15.49 -14.58 12.32
CA ALA A 403 15.69 -14.63 10.87
C ALA A 403 14.54 -15.43 10.25
N TYR A 404 14.00 -14.95 9.15
CA TYR A 404 12.86 -15.58 8.51
C TYR A 404 13.13 -15.95 7.06
N ARG A 405 12.63 -17.12 6.69
CA ARG A 405 12.53 -17.57 5.31
C ARG A 405 11.05 -17.65 4.95
N ILE A 406 10.62 -16.84 4.00
CA ILE A 406 9.25 -16.79 3.53
C ILE A 406 9.15 -17.66 2.27
N SER A 407 8.41 -18.76 2.31
CA SER A 407 8.38 -19.73 1.20
C SER A 407 7.03 -20.47 1.08
N MET A 408 6.92 -21.37 0.13
CA MET A 408 5.73 -22.24 0.00
C MET A 408 5.70 -23.40 0.98
N ASN A 409 6.76 -23.60 1.79
CA ASN A 409 6.77 -24.60 2.84
C ASN A 409 5.90 -24.18 4.03
N ASN A 410 5.47 -25.18 4.81
CA ASN A 410 4.73 -24.96 6.05
C ASN A 410 5.58 -24.23 7.09
N TYR A 411 4.92 -23.71 8.10
CA TYR A 411 5.61 -23.11 9.25
C TYR A 411 6.54 -24.14 9.92
N LEU A 412 7.80 -23.76 10.10
CA LEU A 412 8.81 -24.58 10.77
C LEU A 412 9.84 -23.66 11.42
N GLN A 413 10.03 -23.84 12.71
CA GLN A 413 11.11 -23.17 13.44
C GLN A 413 12.33 -24.09 13.50
N GLU A 414 13.43 -23.66 12.92
CA GLU A 414 14.74 -24.28 12.98
C GLU A 414 15.64 -23.46 13.95
N ASP A 415 16.79 -23.98 14.32
CA ASP A 415 17.69 -23.31 15.29
C ASP A 415 18.16 -21.92 14.85
N TRP A 416 18.25 -21.66 13.53
CA TRP A 416 18.82 -20.42 12.99
C TRP A 416 17.86 -19.62 12.09
N VAL A 417 16.70 -20.20 11.75
CA VAL A 417 15.72 -19.57 10.86
C VAL A 417 14.32 -20.11 11.12
N THR A 418 13.32 -19.27 11.05
CA THR A 418 11.92 -19.67 11.03
C THR A 418 11.39 -19.61 9.58
N ASN A 419 10.93 -20.74 9.07
CA ASN A 419 10.20 -20.76 7.80
C ASN A 419 8.74 -20.36 8.02
N VAL A 420 8.27 -19.40 7.26
CA VAL A 420 6.87 -18.92 7.30
C VAL A 420 6.25 -19.14 5.92
N PRO A 421 5.04 -19.72 5.86
CA PRO A 421 4.34 -19.84 4.60
C PRO A 421 4.07 -18.48 3.96
N LEU A 422 4.25 -18.34 2.65
CA LEU A 422 3.98 -17.10 1.91
C LEU A 422 2.59 -16.52 2.22
N TYR A 423 1.56 -17.37 2.30
CA TYR A 423 0.19 -16.96 2.59
C TYR A 423 -0.04 -16.50 4.05
N ALA A 424 0.96 -16.63 4.91
CA ALA A 424 0.85 -16.28 6.33
C ALA A 424 1.76 -15.11 6.75
N VAL A 425 2.39 -14.40 5.83
CA VAL A 425 3.29 -13.24 6.11
C VAL A 425 2.59 -12.20 6.97
N ASN A 426 1.33 -11.87 6.69
CA ASN A 426 0.55 -10.88 7.44
C ASN A 426 0.23 -11.29 8.89
N GLY A 427 0.37 -12.56 9.24
CA GLY A 427 0.16 -13.07 10.60
C GLY A 427 1.36 -12.88 11.51
N LEU A 428 2.51 -12.42 10.98
CA LEU A 428 3.71 -12.21 11.77
C LEU A 428 3.78 -10.77 12.29
N ASP A 429 4.12 -10.67 13.57
CA ASP A 429 4.72 -9.47 14.14
C ASP A 429 6.22 -9.76 14.19
N PHE A 430 6.95 -9.05 13.35
CA PHE A 430 8.40 -9.21 13.25
C PHE A 430 9.08 -8.50 14.40
#